data_45e4739e5f53b3c88b39026bb0560ca7
#
_entry.id   45e4739e5f53b3c88b39026bb0560ca7
#
_cell.length_a   1.000
_cell.length_b   1.000
_cell.length_c   1.000
_cell.angle_alpha   90.00
_cell.angle_beta   90.00
_cell.angle_gamma   90.00
#
_symmetry.space_group_name_H-M   'P 1'
#
loop_
_entity.id
_entity.type
_entity.pdbx_description
1 polymer ?
#
loop_
_entity_poly.entity_id
_entity_poly.type
_entity_poly.pdbx_seq_one_letter_code
_entity_poly.pdbx_strand_id
1 'polypeptide(L)'
;MKVTRILNSKNLNQGKYRKLKEQAERLGKIRSEVWHSFGSVKGVAIKSDRQIRDSWLQEKRQFPVSANSWKETLRDSFKDIKAYLESAKEKTRKTLYRKVSDNKQRSQLYKELKSNTWTSNNYLRRLMRKNWKHGRNHTQNQIIVRSDNYTTFQLGGRTWIKIPGLEKGKRIVIPLDSTVDPAGTLRIILNDGQIEVHYTIDIKETKTCGKATIGIDKGYTEVFVDSNGEHYGHGLGELLSQHSDNLKKKYQARNKLRAIAESKPDKKKKIIKNNLNRKKLNRLNRKVKAQIRDKIYQATHKLIDQAEVIATEDLTSPIASKKFGKNVTRRLSAWTKGVIANAIETISRRRGSSVILVNSAYCSQMDSRHGALLGKRSGDAFYCFDGVVLQADENAARNVLARLCDQEIDRWMPFQKVKSILLERTERLRLGLLNQDSSCNLSKLSTESELSKNV
;
A
#
# COMPACT_ATOMS: atom_id res chain seq x y z
N MET A 1 -5.62 -1.24 -19.01
CA MET A 1 -4.82 -1.06 -17.77
C MET A 1 -4.12 -2.36 -17.39
N LYS A 2 -2.85 -2.30 -16.94
CA LYS A 2 -2.10 -3.49 -16.53
C LYS A 2 -2.45 -3.92 -15.11
N VAL A 3 -2.81 -5.19 -14.94
CA VAL A 3 -3.16 -5.78 -13.64
C VAL A 3 -2.35 -7.06 -13.42
N THR A 4 -1.87 -7.25 -12.20
CA THR A 4 -1.18 -8.48 -11.83
C THR A 4 -2.18 -9.57 -11.45
N ARG A 5 -2.12 -10.71 -12.12
CA ARG A 5 -2.80 -11.95 -11.74
C ARG A 5 -1.87 -12.87 -10.98
N ILE A 6 -2.44 -13.66 -10.09
CA ILE A 6 -1.71 -14.60 -9.24
C ILE A 6 -2.34 -15.98 -9.40
N LEU A 7 -1.53 -16.96 -9.80
CA LEU A 7 -1.88 -18.36 -9.83
C LEU A 7 -1.10 -19.11 -8.74
N ASN A 8 -1.74 -20.05 -8.08
CA ASN A 8 -1.10 -20.84 -7.02
C ASN A 8 -0.67 -22.21 -7.55
N SER A 9 0.43 -22.74 -7.02
CA SER A 9 0.77 -24.14 -7.27
C SER A 9 -0.16 -25.10 -6.50
N LYS A 10 -0.47 -26.23 -7.08
CA LYS A 10 -1.24 -27.30 -6.43
C LYS A 10 -0.46 -28.61 -6.44
N ASN A 11 -0.36 -29.25 -5.27
CA ASN A 11 0.32 -30.54 -5.10
C ASN A 11 1.78 -30.57 -5.62
N LEU A 12 2.55 -29.49 -5.39
CA LEU A 12 3.94 -29.46 -5.80
C LEU A 12 4.77 -30.42 -4.96
N ASN A 13 5.57 -31.26 -5.62
CA ASN A 13 6.47 -32.20 -4.98
C ASN A 13 7.55 -31.47 -4.16
N GLN A 14 7.86 -31.99 -2.96
CA GLN A 14 8.83 -31.39 -2.03
C GLN A 14 10.24 -31.28 -2.62
N GLY A 15 10.65 -32.26 -3.45
CA GLY A 15 11.94 -32.21 -4.15
C GLY A 15 12.03 -31.05 -5.13
N LYS A 16 10.96 -30.81 -5.91
CA LYS A 16 10.87 -29.66 -6.83
C LYS A 16 10.86 -28.34 -6.06
N TYR A 17 10.10 -28.26 -4.97
CA TYR A 17 10.09 -27.07 -4.12
C TYR A 17 11.47 -26.75 -3.55
N ARG A 18 12.23 -27.76 -3.12
CA ARG A 18 13.60 -27.58 -2.60
C ARG A 18 14.54 -27.03 -3.67
N LYS A 19 14.49 -27.58 -4.89
CA LYS A 19 15.29 -27.08 -6.03
C LYS A 19 14.96 -25.61 -6.36
N LEU A 20 13.68 -25.26 -6.39
CA LEU A 20 13.25 -23.87 -6.61
C LEU A 20 13.68 -22.95 -5.47
N LYS A 21 13.64 -23.43 -4.23
CA LYS A 21 14.10 -22.65 -3.08
C LYS A 21 15.60 -22.36 -3.17
N GLU A 22 16.40 -23.34 -3.50
CA GLU A 22 17.84 -23.16 -3.71
C GLU A 22 18.12 -22.16 -4.84
N GLN A 23 17.42 -22.27 -5.96
CA GLN A 23 17.54 -21.30 -7.07
C GLN A 23 17.18 -19.88 -6.62
N ALA A 24 16.06 -19.71 -5.90
CA ALA A 24 15.63 -18.41 -5.39
C ALA A 24 16.63 -17.80 -4.39
N GLU A 25 17.23 -18.62 -3.51
CA GLU A 25 18.27 -18.20 -2.56
C GLU A 25 19.54 -17.71 -3.28
N ARG A 26 20.00 -18.45 -4.33
CA ARG A 26 21.15 -18.02 -5.16
C ARG A 26 20.86 -16.69 -5.88
N LEU A 27 19.68 -16.53 -6.47
CA LEU A 27 19.24 -15.28 -7.07
C LEU A 27 19.06 -14.15 -6.05
N GLY A 28 18.64 -14.48 -4.84
CA GLY A 28 18.55 -13.56 -3.72
C GLY A 28 19.90 -12.95 -3.30
N LYS A 29 21.00 -13.73 -3.41
CA LYS A 29 22.36 -13.22 -3.18
C LYS A 29 22.73 -12.16 -4.24
N ILE A 30 22.46 -12.45 -5.52
CA ILE A 30 22.70 -11.50 -6.61
C ILE A 30 21.88 -10.22 -6.39
N ARG A 31 20.60 -10.33 -6.04
CA ARG A 31 19.74 -9.20 -5.69
C ARG A 31 20.32 -8.37 -4.56
N SER A 32 20.83 -9.02 -3.52
CA SER A 32 21.46 -8.36 -2.36
C SER A 32 22.71 -7.59 -2.77
N GLU A 33 23.52 -8.15 -3.66
CA GLU A 33 24.71 -7.50 -4.19
C GLU A 33 24.37 -6.25 -5.01
N VAL A 34 23.35 -6.32 -5.89
CA VAL A 34 22.85 -5.18 -6.65
C VAL A 34 22.37 -4.06 -5.72
N TRP A 35 21.64 -4.41 -4.68
CA TRP A 35 21.19 -3.42 -3.68
C TRP A 35 22.34 -2.83 -2.87
N HIS A 36 23.32 -3.64 -2.49
CA HIS A 36 24.50 -3.15 -1.77
C HIS A 36 25.31 -2.17 -2.61
N SER A 37 25.54 -2.47 -3.87
CA SER A 37 26.36 -1.67 -4.76
C SER A 37 25.63 -0.41 -5.27
N PHE A 38 24.35 -0.52 -5.61
CA PHE A 38 23.61 0.51 -6.34
C PHE A 38 22.37 1.06 -5.61
N GLY A 39 21.99 0.50 -4.46
CA GLY A 39 20.83 0.95 -3.67
C GLY A 39 21.04 2.26 -2.90
N SER A 40 22.08 3.05 -3.22
CA SER A 40 22.45 4.29 -2.55
C SER A 40 22.75 5.41 -3.55
N VAL A 41 23.28 6.52 -3.08
CA VAL A 41 23.71 7.68 -3.91
C VAL A 41 24.60 7.25 -5.09
N LYS A 42 25.45 6.24 -4.92
CA LYS A 42 26.29 5.72 -6.01
C LYS A 42 25.46 5.21 -7.21
N GLY A 43 24.29 4.65 -6.97
CA GLY A 43 23.41 4.14 -8.04
C GLY A 43 22.60 5.23 -8.76
N VAL A 44 22.61 6.48 -8.29
CA VAL A 44 21.85 7.58 -8.94
C VAL A 44 22.38 7.84 -10.34
N ALA A 45 23.69 7.83 -10.54
CA ALA A 45 24.35 8.07 -11.82
C ALA A 45 24.11 6.96 -12.84
N ILE A 46 23.79 5.73 -12.41
CA ILE A 46 23.53 4.60 -13.30
C ILE A 46 22.19 4.81 -13.99
N LYS A 47 22.20 4.90 -15.33
CA LYS A 47 20.99 5.14 -16.15
C LYS A 47 20.18 3.87 -16.39
N SER A 48 20.83 2.75 -16.62
CA SER A 48 20.15 1.49 -16.95
C SER A 48 20.86 0.26 -16.33
N ASP A 49 20.09 -0.82 -16.17
CA ASP A 49 20.61 -2.13 -15.77
C ASP A 49 21.64 -2.69 -16.78
N ARG A 50 21.56 -2.25 -18.05
CA ARG A 50 22.51 -2.67 -19.08
C ARG A 50 23.95 -2.25 -18.77
N GLN A 51 24.16 -1.05 -18.23
CA GLN A 51 25.49 -0.59 -17.81
C GLN A 51 26.13 -1.53 -16.79
N ILE A 52 25.36 -1.97 -15.80
CA ILE A 52 25.82 -2.92 -14.79
C ILE A 52 26.07 -4.30 -15.42
N ARG A 53 25.14 -4.76 -16.26
CA ARG A 53 25.25 -6.04 -16.96
C ARG A 53 26.52 -6.10 -17.80
N ASP A 54 26.79 -5.06 -18.58
CA ASP A 54 27.91 -5.02 -19.52
C ASP A 54 29.24 -4.93 -18.76
N SER A 55 29.32 -4.18 -17.66
CA SER A 55 30.48 -4.20 -16.75
C SER A 55 30.73 -5.61 -16.20
N TRP A 56 29.71 -6.29 -15.71
CA TRP A 56 29.85 -7.64 -15.15
C TRP A 56 30.25 -8.69 -16.21
N LEU A 57 29.85 -8.49 -17.47
CA LEU A 57 30.27 -9.33 -18.59
C LEU A 57 31.74 -9.08 -18.96
N GLN A 58 32.18 -7.82 -18.97
CA GLN A 58 33.59 -7.44 -19.19
C GLN A 58 34.50 -7.99 -18.07
N GLU A 59 34.04 -7.95 -16.83
CA GLU A 59 34.70 -8.56 -15.67
C GLU A 59 34.69 -10.11 -15.68
N LYS A 60 34.07 -10.73 -16.69
CA LYS A 60 33.89 -12.19 -16.80
C LYS A 60 33.32 -12.85 -15.55
N ARG A 61 32.41 -12.14 -14.86
CA ARG A 61 31.83 -12.64 -13.61
C ARG A 61 31.00 -13.88 -13.81
N GLN A 62 31.19 -14.85 -12.94
CA GLN A 62 30.47 -16.13 -12.96
C GLN A 62 29.40 -16.16 -11.86
N PHE A 63 28.23 -16.66 -12.21
CA PHE A 63 27.10 -16.80 -11.29
C PHE A 63 26.65 -18.28 -11.25
N PRO A 64 26.33 -18.82 -10.06
CA PRO A 64 25.89 -20.21 -9.90
C PRO A 64 24.41 -20.41 -10.30
N VAL A 65 23.99 -19.73 -11.38
CA VAL A 65 22.65 -19.75 -11.98
C VAL A 65 22.75 -19.49 -13.47
N SER A 66 21.71 -19.79 -14.25
CA SER A 66 21.72 -19.55 -15.70
C SER A 66 21.88 -18.06 -16.03
N ALA A 67 22.48 -17.77 -17.19
CA ALA A 67 22.72 -16.40 -17.66
C ALA A 67 21.43 -15.56 -17.73
N ASN A 68 20.33 -16.12 -18.22
CA ASN A 68 19.06 -15.42 -18.26
C ASN A 68 18.51 -15.12 -16.86
N SER A 69 18.66 -16.04 -15.91
CA SER A 69 18.14 -15.86 -14.55
C SER A 69 18.84 -14.73 -13.79
N TRP A 70 20.18 -14.63 -13.86
CA TRP A 70 20.88 -13.54 -13.18
C TRP A 70 20.64 -12.17 -13.86
N LYS A 71 20.59 -12.14 -15.20
CA LYS A 71 20.30 -10.91 -15.96
C LYS A 71 18.92 -10.36 -15.63
N GLU A 72 17.89 -11.20 -15.56
CA GLU A 72 16.54 -10.77 -15.17
C GLU A 72 16.45 -10.39 -13.70
N THR A 73 17.21 -11.04 -12.80
CA THR A 73 17.29 -10.65 -11.39
C THR A 73 17.96 -9.29 -11.22
N LEU A 74 19.04 -9.01 -11.95
CA LEU A 74 19.68 -7.70 -12.00
C LEU A 74 18.68 -6.63 -12.45
N ARG A 75 18.02 -6.87 -13.59
CA ARG A 75 17.03 -5.95 -14.18
C ARG A 75 15.90 -5.63 -13.22
N ASP A 76 15.32 -6.64 -12.59
CA ASP A 76 14.25 -6.50 -11.61
C ASP A 76 14.72 -5.72 -10.37
N SER A 77 15.90 -6.07 -9.84
CA SER A 77 16.49 -5.39 -8.68
C SER A 77 16.78 -3.91 -8.96
N PHE A 78 17.28 -3.61 -10.15
CA PHE A 78 17.55 -2.23 -10.54
C PHE A 78 16.28 -1.41 -10.71
N LYS A 79 15.21 -1.99 -11.27
CA LYS A 79 13.89 -1.36 -11.31
C LYS A 79 13.36 -1.05 -9.91
N ASP A 80 13.49 -1.99 -8.97
CA ASP A 80 13.09 -1.78 -7.59
C ASP A 80 13.87 -0.62 -6.94
N ILE A 81 15.19 -0.53 -7.19
CA ILE A 81 16.03 0.57 -6.69
C ILE A 81 15.56 1.91 -7.27
N LYS A 82 15.26 1.99 -8.57
CA LYS A 82 14.76 3.23 -9.20
C LYS A 82 13.39 3.62 -8.67
N ALA A 83 12.47 2.66 -8.52
CA ALA A 83 11.15 2.91 -7.93
C ALA A 83 11.26 3.44 -6.49
N TYR A 84 12.20 2.89 -5.70
CA TYR A 84 12.45 3.35 -4.33
C TYR A 84 13.03 4.76 -4.30
N LEU A 85 13.92 5.11 -5.24
CA LEU A 85 14.45 6.46 -5.41
C LEU A 85 13.34 7.47 -5.73
N GLU A 86 12.47 7.15 -6.70
CA GLU A 86 11.36 8.04 -7.06
C GLU A 86 10.36 8.22 -5.91
N SER A 87 10.07 7.15 -5.16
CA SER A 87 9.27 7.27 -3.92
C SER A 87 9.91 8.19 -2.88
N ALA A 88 11.24 8.16 -2.76
CA ALA A 88 11.95 9.05 -1.84
C ALA A 88 11.92 10.52 -2.32
N LYS A 89 12.04 10.75 -3.63
CA LYS A 89 11.87 12.08 -4.22
C LYS A 89 10.49 12.65 -3.94
N GLU A 90 9.45 11.85 -4.11
CA GLU A 90 8.07 12.27 -3.85
C GLU A 90 7.85 12.66 -2.37
N LYS A 91 8.38 11.86 -1.43
CA LYS A 91 8.36 12.21 0.01
C LYS A 91 9.15 13.51 0.29
N THR A 92 10.24 13.72 -0.43
CA THR A 92 11.05 14.92 -0.29
C THR A 92 10.32 16.14 -0.85
N ARG A 93 9.61 16.02 -1.99
CA ARG A 93 8.73 17.08 -2.53
C ARG A 93 7.69 17.51 -1.52
N LYS A 94 6.98 16.55 -0.90
CA LYS A 94 5.99 16.83 0.15
C LYS A 94 6.62 17.56 1.35
N THR A 95 7.85 17.22 1.70
CA THR A 95 8.59 17.91 2.78
C THR A 95 8.96 19.33 2.40
N LEU A 96 9.41 19.55 1.17
CA LEU A 96 9.76 20.87 0.63
C LEU A 96 8.53 21.78 0.58
N TYR A 97 7.39 21.28 0.10
CA TYR A 97 6.14 22.03 0.08
C TYR A 97 5.78 22.59 1.46
N ARG A 98 5.95 21.79 2.52
CA ARG A 98 5.65 22.19 3.90
C ARG A 98 6.67 23.14 4.52
N LYS A 99 7.92 23.12 4.04
CA LYS A 99 9.04 23.84 4.69
C LYS A 99 9.50 25.09 3.95
N VAL A 100 9.26 25.18 2.66
CA VAL A 100 9.70 26.26 1.80
C VAL A 100 8.48 27.02 1.32
N SER A 101 8.24 28.19 1.89
CA SER A 101 7.10 29.06 1.53
C SER A 101 7.30 29.77 0.20
N ASP A 102 8.54 30.11 -0.13
CA ASP A 102 8.84 30.78 -1.41
C ASP A 102 8.67 29.84 -2.60
N ASN A 103 7.77 30.21 -3.51
CA ASN A 103 7.43 29.43 -4.69
C ASN A 103 8.58 29.32 -5.71
N LYS A 104 9.38 30.38 -5.88
CA LYS A 104 10.53 30.39 -6.81
C LYS A 104 11.61 29.43 -6.31
N GLN A 105 12.00 29.55 -5.04
CA GLN A 105 12.96 28.66 -4.42
C GLN A 105 12.49 27.20 -4.44
N ARG A 106 11.21 26.94 -4.15
CA ARG A 106 10.63 25.59 -4.16
C ARG A 106 10.65 24.98 -5.56
N SER A 107 10.31 25.77 -6.59
CA SER A 107 10.38 25.34 -8.00
C SER A 107 11.80 24.94 -8.40
N GLN A 108 12.80 25.74 -8.02
CA GLN A 108 14.21 25.42 -8.27
C GLN A 108 14.61 24.08 -7.62
N LEU A 109 14.26 23.89 -6.34
CA LEU A 109 14.55 22.64 -5.63
C LEU A 109 13.86 21.43 -6.26
N TYR A 110 12.64 21.59 -6.83
CA TYR A 110 11.96 20.52 -7.58
C TYR A 110 12.68 20.18 -8.89
N LYS A 111 13.19 21.17 -9.62
CA LYS A 111 14.01 20.94 -10.82
C LYS A 111 15.27 20.13 -10.48
N GLU A 112 15.95 20.48 -9.40
CA GLU A 112 17.15 19.75 -8.94
C GLU A 112 16.81 18.29 -8.52
N LEU A 113 15.67 18.06 -7.86
CA LEU A 113 15.21 16.70 -7.56
C LEU A 113 14.94 15.89 -8.83
N LYS A 114 14.29 16.49 -9.84
CA LYS A 114 13.96 15.84 -11.10
C LYS A 114 15.20 15.46 -11.89
N SER A 115 16.14 16.37 -12.03
CA SER A 115 17.41 16.18 -12.77
C SER A 115 18.46 15.30 -12.07
N ASN A 116 18.21 14.90 -10.82
CA ASN A 116 19.18 14.21 -9.95
C ASN A 116 20.40 15.06 -9.53
N THR A 117 20.43 16.37 -9.79
CA THR A 117 21.50 17.28 -9.32
C THR A 117 21.42 17.54 -7.81
N TRP A 118 20.35 17.08 -7.14
CA TRP A 118 20.21 17.12 -5.68
C TRP A 118 21.39 16.46 -4.93
N THR A 119 22.17 15.60 -5.59
CA THR A 119 23.36 14.97 -5.01
C THR A 119 24.46 15.98 -4.66
N SER A 120 24.51 17.13 -5.36
CA SER A 120 25.44 18.24 -5.12
C SER A 120 24.86 19.31 -4.19
N ASN A 121 23.55 19.33 -3.97
CA ASN A 121 22.88 20.27 -3.06
C ASN A 121 22.80 19.69 -1.63
N ASN A 122 23.52 20.30 -0.69
CA ASN A 122 23.61 19.81 0.69
C ASN A 122 22.26 19.74 1.41
N TYR A 123 21.36 20.69 1.18
CA TYR A 123 20.04 20.71 1.78
C TYR A 123 19.17 19.56 1.25
N LEU A 124 19.05 19.42 -0.08
CA LEU A 124 18.31 18.33 -0.72
C LEU A 124 18.89 16.96 -0.39
N ARG A 125 20.22 16.84 -0.39
CA ARG A 125 20.92 15.60 -0.03
C ARG A 125 20.58 15.15 1.39
N ARG A 126 20.49 16.09 2.35
CA ARG A 126 20.08 15.81 3.72
C ARG A 126 18.61 15.34 3.81
N LEU A 127 17.70 15.98 3.08
CA LEU A 127 16.29 15.59 3.02
C LEU A 127 16.09 14.23 2.33
N MET A 128 16.80 14.01 1.21
CA MET A 128 16.74 12.72 0.51
C MET A 128 17.26 11.57 1.39
N ARG A 129 18.35 11.76 2.14
CA ARG A 129 18.85 10.74 3.08
C ARG A 129 17.85 10.37 4.18
N LYS A 130 16.99 11.29 4.60
CA LYS A 130 15.90 11.01 5.52
C LYS A 130 14.87 10.06 4.94
N ASN A 131 14.55 10.23 3.66
CA ASN A 131 13.51 9.51 2.96
C ASN A 131 14.03 8.28 2.20
N TRP A 132 15.28 8.32 1.78
CA TRP A 132 15.96 7.26 1.04
C TRP A 132 17.10 6.70 1.87
N LYS A 133 16.75 5.81 2.77
CA LYS A 133 17.73 5.05 3.54
C LYS A 133 18.36 4.01 2.64
N HIS A 134 19.67 3.79 2.77
CA HIS A 134 20.34 2.68 2.12
C HIS A 134 19.65 1.39 2.51
N GLY A 135 18.90 0.82 1.57
CA GLY A 135 18.11 -0.39 1.79
C GLY A 135 18.98 -1.64 1.61
N ARG A 136 18.76 -2.63 2.48
CA ARG A 136 19.25 -3.98 2.24
C ARG A 136 18.13 -4.79 1.60
N ASN A 137 18.47 -5.60 0.60
CA ASN A 137 17.52 -6.56 0.09
C ASN A 137 17.40 -7.75 1.07
N HIS A 138 16.17 -8.11 1.40
CA HIS A 138 15.84 -9.30 2.19
C HIS A 138 15.06 -10.34 1.39
N THR A 139 14.86 -10.12 0.10
CA THR A 139 14.07 -10.99 -0.77
C THR A 139 14.93 -12.12 -1.31
N GLN A 140 14.70 -13.32 -0.80
CA GLN A 140 15.42 -14.55 -1.18
C GLN A 140 14.48 -15.65 -1.68
N ASN A 141 13.22 -15.32 -1.90
CA ASN A 141 12.17 -16.29 -2.26
C ASN A 141 11.53 -16.02 -3.63
N GLN A 142 12.25 -15.34 -4.52
CA GLN A 142 11.73 -14.94 -5.83
C GLN A 142 12.60 -15.44 -6.97
N ILE A 143 11.95 -15.87 -8.06
CA ILE A 143 12.58 -16.20 -9.35
C ILE A 143 11.82 -15.41 -10.42
N ILE A 144 12.55 -14.67 -11.28
CA ILE A 144 11.98 -13.98 -12.43
C ILE A 144 12.27 -14.81 -13.67
N VAL A 145 11.23 -15.08 -14.45
CA VAL A 145 11.33 -15.90 -15.68
C VAL A 145 10.72 -15.13 -16.84
N ARG A 146 11.50 -14.86 -17.87
CA ARG A 146 11.03 -14.20 -19.11
C ARG A 146 10.10 -15.10 -19.89
N SER A 147 9.30 -14.51 -20.77
CA SER A 147 8.33 -15.21 -21.63
C SER A 147 8.95 -16.24 -22.56
N ASP A 148 10.18 -16.01 -23.01
CA ASP A 148 10.95 -16.92 -23.89
C ASP A 148 11.65 -18.06 -23.13
N ASN A 149 11.61 -18.07 -21.80
CA ASN A 149 12.32 -19.04 -20.96
C ASN A 149 11.41 -20.06 -20.27
N TYR A 150 10.11 -20.00 -20.47
CA TYR A 150 9.19 -21.01 -19.96
C TYR A 150 8.23 -21.47 -21.04
N THR A 151 7.63 -22.62 -20.81
CA THR A 151 6.54 -23.13 -21.65
C THR A 151 5.37 -23.54 -20.75
N THR A 152 4.16 -23.45 -21.28
CA THR A 152 2.94 -23.94 -20.62
C THR A 152 2.43 -25.16 -21.36
N PHE A 153 1.70 -26.02 -20.67
CA PHE A 153 0.96 -27.13 -21.25
C PHE A 153 -0.20 -27.53 -20.33
N GLN A 154 -1.21 -28.15 -20.89
CA GLN A 154 -2.38 -28.64 -20.16
C GLN A 154 -2.22 -30.12 -19.84
N LEU A 155 -2.47 -30.53 -18.58
CA LEU A 155 -2.47 -31.92 -18.17
C LEU A 155 -3.49 -32.11 -17.02
N GLY A 156 -4.40 -33.07 -17.16
CA GLY A 156 -5.44 -33.36 -16.15
C GLY A 156 -6.34 -32.16 -15.85
N GLY A 157 -6.74 -31.41 -16.88
CA GLY A 157 -7.60 -30.24 -16.76
C GLY A 157 -6.95 -29.04 -16.05
N ARG A 158 -5.60 -28.95 -16.05
CA ARG A 158 -4.86 -27.88 -15.38
C ARG A 158 -3.68 -27.40 -16.19
N THR A 159 -3.34 -26.15 -16.01
CA THR A 159 -2.12 -25.57 -16.57
C THR A 159 -0.89 -25.98 -15.76
N TRP A 160 0.13 -26.37 -16.48
CA TRP A 160 1.47 -26.65 -15.97
C TRP A 160 2.45 -25.68 -16.60
N ILE A 161 3.42 -25.21 -15.83
CA ILE A 161 4.54 -24.42 -16.35
C ILE A 161 5.85 -25.18 -16.22
N LYS A 162 6.68 -25.07 -17.24
CA LYS A 162 8.02 -25.67 -17.29
C LYS A 162 9.06 -24.56 -17.35
N ILE A 163 9.82 -24.37 -16.28
CA ILE A 163 10.82 -23.30 -16.13
C ILE A 163 12.24 -23.86 -16.07
N PRO A 164 13.29 -23.07 -16.39
CA PRO A 164 14.67 -23.48 -16.23
C PRO A 164 15.01 -23.80 -14.78
N GLY A 165 15.74 -24.88 -14.54
CA GLY A 165 16.35 -25.20 -13.26
C GLY A 165 17.77 -24.64 -13.12
N LEU A 166 18.49 -25.08 -12.08
CA LEU A 166 19.88 -24.69 -11.86
C LEU A 166 20.85 -25.35 -12.83
N GLU A 167 20.57 -26.59 -13.20
CA GLU A 167 21.39 -27.37 -14.12
C GLU A 167 21.00 -27.07 -15.58
N LYS A 168 21.99 -26.92 -16.46
CA LYS A 168 21.77 -26.67 -17.89
C LYS A 168 20.93 -27.81 -18.50
N GLY A 169 19.91 -27.46 -19.26
CA GLY A 169 19.00 -28.41 -19.91
C GLY A 169 17.91 -29.00 -18.99
N LYS A 170 18.09 -29.00 -17.69
CA LYS A 170 17.06 -29.50 -16.75
C LYS A 170 16.03 -28.43 -16.45
N ARG A 171 14.75 -28.78 -16.64
CA ARG A 171 13.61 -27.90 -16.35
C ARG A 171 12.82 -28.41 -15.14
N ILE A 172 12.20 -27.48 -14.41
CA ILE A 172 11.32 -27.79 -13.29
C ILE A 172 9.89 -27.57 -13.75
N VAL A 173 9.05 -28.58 -13.56
CA VAL A 173 7.64 -28.57 -13.94
C VAL A 173 6.78 -28.30 -12.71
N ILE A 174 5.94 -27.26 -12.76
CA ILE A 174 5.10 -26.77 -11.66
C ILE A 174 3.63 -26.87 -12.05
N PRO A 175 2.82 -27.67 -11.33
CA PRO A 175 1.37 -27.70 -11.55
C PRO A 175 0.71 -26.46 -10.95
N LEU A 176 -0.20 -25.85 -11.69
CA LEU A 176 -0.98 -24.69 -11.23
C LEU A 176 -2.40 -25.10 -10.87
N ASP A 177 -3.00 -24.38 -9.95
CA ASP A 177 -4.42 -24.50 -9.59
C ASP A 177 -5.26 -23.58 -10.48
N SER A 178 -5.15 -23.77 -11.79
CA SER A 178 -5.81 -22.95 -12.81
C SER A 178 -5.82 -23.67 -14.15
N THR A 179 -6.78 -23.32 -14.99
CA THR A 179 -6.83 -23.69 -16.42
C THR A 179 -6.31 -22.59 -17.32
N VAL A 180 -5.96 -21.41 -16.75
CA VAL A 180 -5.50 -20.24 -17.49
C VAL A 180 -3.97 -20.27 -17.63
N ASP A 181 -3.48 -20.10 -18.83
CA ASP A 181 -2.05 -19.97 -19.08
C ASP A 181 -1.54 -18.58 -18.69
N PRO A 182 -0.47 -18.49 -17.88
CA PRO A 182 0.18 -17.22 -17.61
C PRO A 182 0.91 -16.70 -18.86
N ALA A 183 0.96 -15.38 -19.00
CA ALA A 183 1.59 -14.71 -20.15
C ALA A 183 2.67 -13.70 -19.71
N GLY A 184 3.61 -13.40 -20.58
CA GLY A 184 4.65 -12.41 -20.35
C GLY A 184 5.71 -12.86 -19.33
N THR A 185 6.33 -11.93 -18.65
CA THR A 185 7.34 -12.24 -17.61
C THR A 185 6.66 -12.70 -16.32
N LEU A 186 7.09 -13.86 -15.81
CA LEU A 186 6.59 -14.44 -14.57
C LEU A 186 7.47 -14.06 -13.39
N ARG A 187 6.82 -13.72 -12.27
CA ARG A 187 7.46 -13.62 -10.95
C ARG A 187 6.98 -14.80 -10.11
N ILE A 188 7.85 -15.71 -9.83
CA ILE A 188 7.57 -16.90 -9.03
C ILE A 188 7.98 -16.60 -7.60
N ILE A 189 7.03 -16.69 -6.65
CA ILE A 189 7.24 -16.42 -5.23
C ILE A 189 7.03 -17.71 -4.44
N LEU A 190 8.02 -18.05 -3.63
CA LEU A 190 7.99 -19.25 -2.78
C LEU A 190 7.49 -18.89 -1.38
N ASN A 191 6.40 -19.51 -0.96
CA ASN A 191 5.76 -19.28 0.34
C ASN A 191 5.44 -20.60 1.05
N ASP A 192 6.23 -20.97 2.08
CA ASP A 192 5.93 -22.09 3.00
C ASP A 192 5.50 -23.42 2.32
N GLY A 193 6.18 -23.82 1.24
CA GLY A 193 5.90 -25.05 0.51
C GLY A 193 4.92 -24.89 -0.65
N GLN A 194 4.39 -23.70 -0.87
CA GLN A 194 3.57 -23.33 -2.03
C GLN A 194 4.29 -22.32 -2.91
N ILE A 195 3.85 -22.20 -4.13
CA ILE A 195 4.35 -21.24 -5.12
C ILE A 195 3.22 -20.38 -5.61
N GLU A 196 3.46 -19.09 -5.67
CA GLU A 196 2.62 -18.12 -6.35
C GLU A 196 3.31 -17.71 -7.66
N VAL A 197 2.59 -17.75 -8.76
CA VAL A 197 3.04 -17.28 -10.07
C VAL A 197 2.32 -15.98 -10.38
N HIS A 198 3.04 -14.88 -10.33
CA HIS A 198 2.52 -13.55 -10.62
C HIS A 198 2.86 -13.19 -12.06
N TYR A 199 1.89 -12.73 -12.83
CA TYR A 199 2.04 -12.22 -14.18
C TYR A 199 1.13 -11.05 -14.44
N THR A 200 1.44 -10.25 -15.45
CA THR A 200 0.71 -9.02 -15.75
C THR A 200 -0.09 -9.20 -17.03
N ILE A 201 -1.36 -8.83 -17.00
CA ILE A 201 -2.24 -8.80 -18.16
C ILE A 201 -2.80 -7.39 -18.35
N ASP A 202 -3.12 -7.07 -19.59
CA ASP A 202 -3.92 -5.88 -19.90
C ASP A 202 -5.40 -6.23 -19.77
N ILE A 203 -6.11 -5.48 -18.91
CA ILE A 203 -7.56 -5.62 -18.74
C ILE A 203 -8.23 -4.39 -19.35
N LYS A 204 -9.24 -4.64 -20.20
CA LYS A 204 -10.24 -3.64 -20.56
C LYS A 204 -11.37 -3.75 -19.56
N GLU A 205 -11.58 -2.70 -18.76
CA GLU A 205 -12.70 -2.65 -17.83
C GLU A 205 -13.97 -2.34 -18.61
N THR A 206 -15.02 -3.12 -18.39
CA THR A 206 -16.32 -2.95 -19.04
C THR A 206 -17.31 -2.15 -18.19
N LYS A 207 -17.06 -2.11 -16.86
CA LYS A 207 -17.93 -1.39 -15.91
C LYS A 207 -17.32 -0.01 -15.61
N THR A 208 -18.04 1.06 -15.95
CA THR A 208 -17.67 2.43 -15.61
C THR A 208 -17.99 2.77 -14.15
N CYS A 209 -17.53 3.91 -13.66
CA CYS A 209 -17.94 4.49 -12.38
C CYS A 209 -19.34 5.11 -12.45
N GLY A 210 -19.89 5.51 -11.29
CA GLY A 210 -21.09 6.32 -11.19
C GLY A 210 -20.85 7.79 -11.61
N LYS A 211 -21.78 8.67 -11.23
CA LYS A 211 -21.74 10.09 -11.62
C LYS A 211 -21.68 11.05 -10.41
N ALA A 212 -21.83 10.54 -9.18
CA ALA A 212 -21.90 11.37 -7.99
C ALA A 212 -20.51 11.80 -7.50
N THR A 213 -20.45 12.99 -6.87
CA THR A 213 -19.31 13.40 -6.04
C THR A 213 -19.62 13.05 -4.60
N ILE A 214 -18.80 12.18 -3.99
CA ILE A 214 -19.08 11.59 -2.68
C ILE A 214 -17.87 11.78 -1.76
N GLY A 215 -18.12 12.29 -0.54
CA GLY A 215 -17.16 12.30 0.55
C GLY A 215 -17.21 10.98 1.31
N ILE A 216 -16.06 10.45 1.74
CA ILE A 216 -16.02 9.22 2.52
C ILE A 216 -15.18 9.37 3.79
N ASP A 217 -15.70 8.85 4.89
CA ASP A 217 -14.93 8.54 6.10
C ASP A 217 -14.46 7.08 6.08
N LYS A 218 -13.20 6.85 6.45
CA LYS A 218 -12.58 5.51 6.49
C LYS A 218 -12.65 4.96 7.91
N GLY A 219 -13.57 4.04 8.13
CA GLY A 219 -13.83 3.45 9.43
C GLY A 219 -12.92 2.26 9.81
N TYR A 220 -12.95 1.92 11.08
CA TYR A 220 -12.45 0.65 11.60
C TYR A 220 -13.56 -0.40 11.66
N THR A 221 -14.77 0.01 12.01
CA THR A 221 -15.96 -0.84 12.14
C THR A 221 -16.46 -1.29 10.79
N GLU A 222 -16.53 -0.37 9.88
CA GLU A 222 -16.88 -0.54 8.47
C GLU A 222 -15.76 -0.04 7.58
N VAL A 223 -15.79 -0.36 6.30
CA VAL A 223 -14.74 0.09 5.38
C VAL A 223 -14.88 1.58 5.11
N PHE A 224 -16.12 2.03 4.79
CA PHE A 224 -16.48 3.42 4.52
C PHE A 224 -17.87 3.73 5.04
N VAL A 225 -18.06 4.98 5.45
CA VAL A 225 -19.35 5.65 5.48
C VAL A 225 -19.27 6.82 4.52
N ASP A 226 -20.28 7.01 3.69
CA ASP A 226 -20.29 8.10 2.72
C ASP A 226 -21.10 9.30 3.19
N SER A 227 -21.00 10.41 2.44
CA SER A 227 -21.69 11.67 2.74
C SER A 227 -23.21 11.59 2.58
N ASN A 228 -23.75 10.52 2.01
CA ASN A 228 -25.19 10.26 1.87
C ASN A 228 -25.73 9.35 2.99
N GLY A 229 -24.86 8.91 3.92
CA GLY A 229 -25.22 8.01 5.02
C GLY A 229 -25.16 6.52 4.66
N GLU A 230 -24.66 6.17 3.47
CA GLU A 230 -24.51 4.76 3.09
C GLU A 230 -23.27 4.13 3.74
N HIS A 231 -23.42 2.92 4.24
CA HIS A 231 -22.39 2.16 4.95
C HIS A 231 -21.88 0.99 4.09
N TYR A 232 -20.56 0.89 3.94
CA TYR A 232 -19.92 -0.11 3.08
C TYR A 232 -18.99 -1.02 3.86
N GLY A 233 -19.13 -2.32 3.65
CA GLY A 233 -18.24 -3.34 4.21
C GLY A 233 -18.47 -3.65 5.69
N HIS A 234 -19.75 -3.77 6.08
CA HIS A 234 -20.19 -4.18 7.40
C HIS A 234 -19.44 -5.40 7.95
N GLY A 235 -19.16 -5.41 9.26
CA GLY A 235 -18.46 -6.49 9.94
C GLY A 235 -16.94 -6.54 9.70
N LEU A 236 -16.33 -5.49 9.12
CA LEU A 236 -14.87 -5.38 9.03
C LEU A 236 -14.23 -5.32 10.42
N GLY A 237 -14.76 -4.46 11.30
CA GLY A 237 -14.25 -4.27 12.66
C GLY A 237 -14.32 -5.54 13.51
N GLU A 238 -15.39 -6.31 13.35
CA GLU A 238 -15.54 -7.62 13.99
C GLU A 238 -14.45 -8.59 13.55
N LEU A 239 -14.25 -8.71 12.23
CA LEU A 239 -13.23 -9.58 11.64
C LEU A 239 -11.81 -9.16 12.09
N LEU A 240 -11.52 -7.86 12.12
CA LEU A 240 -10.23 -7.32 12.59
C LEU A 240 -10.02 -7.58 14.08
N SER A 241 -11.06 -7.34 14.91
CA SER A 241 -11.01 -7.52 16.36
C SER A 241 -10.84 -9.00 16.73
N GLN A 242 -11.63 -9.89 16.16
CA GLN A 242 -11.53 -11.34 16.38
C GLN A 242 -10.16 -11.87 15.97
N HIS A 243 -9.64 -11.43 14.80
CA HIS A 243 -8.30 -11.82 14.36
C HIS A 243 -7.22 -11.34 15.31
N SER A 244 -7.28 -10.08 15.73
CA SER A 244 -6.33 -9.47 16.66
C SER A 244 -6.34 -10.17 18.03
N ASP A 245 -7.52 -10.50 18.55
CA ASP A 245 -7.67 -11.20 19.82
C ASP A 245 -7.19 -12.66 19.76
N ASN A 246 -7.50 -13.35 18.67
CA ASN A 246 -6.98 -14.70 18.39
C ASN A 246 -5.45 -14.71 18.31
N LEU A 247 -4.85 -13.72 17.66
CA LEU A 247 -3.39 -13.58 17.61
C LEU A 247 -2.80 -13.33 19.00
N LYS A 248 -3.42 -12.46 19.82
CA LYS A 248 -3.01 -12.20 21.20
C LYS A 248 -2.95 -13.50 22.00
N LYS A 249 -4.04 -14.29 22.02
CA LYS A 249 -4.12 -15.59 22.71
C LYS A 249 -3.02 -16.55 22.22
N LYS A 250 -2.82 -16.66 20.90
CA LYS A 250 -1.78 -17.52 20.33
C LYS A 250 -0.37 -17.09 20.70
N TYR A 251 -0.08 -15.79 20.68
CA TYR A 251 1.25 -15.29 21.08
C TYR A 251 1.51 -15.47 22.58
N GLN A 252 0.50 -15.31 23.43
CA GLN A 252 0.62 -15.60 24.87
C GLN A 252 0.96 -17.07 25.12
N ALA A 253 0.24 -18.01 24.49
CA ALA A 253 0.54 -19.44 24.58
C ALA A 253 1.95 -19.78 24.06
N ARG A 254 2.37 -19.19 22.93
CA ARG A 254 3.71 -19.38 22.38
C ARG A 254 4.82 -18.82 23.27
N ASN A 255 4.58 -17.71 23.97
CA ASN A 255 5.55 -17.14 24.89
C ASN A 255 5.73 -18.05 26.12
N LYS A 256 4.63 -18.62 26.66
CA LYS A 256 4.72 -19.63 27.72
C LYS A 256 5.55 -20.85 27.29
N LEU A 257 5.30 -21.35 26.05
CA LEU A 257 6.06 -22.47 25.51
C LEU A 257 7.55 -22.15 25.27
N ARG A 258 7.90 -20.91 24.95
CA ARG A 258 9.30 -20.47 24.84
C ARG A 258 9.97 -20.49 26.21
N ALA A 259 9.32 -19.95 27.24
CA ALA A 259 9.85 -20.00 28.60
C ALA A 259 10.09 -21.43 29.08
N ILE A 260 9.16 -22.36 28.79
CA ILE A 260 9.35 -23.79 29.07
C ILE A 260 10.50 -24.38 28.27
N ALA A 261 10.67 -24.00 27.00
CA ALA A 261 11.78 -24.49 26.17
C ALA A 261 13.16 -23.97 26.64
N GLU A 262 13.19 -22.81 27.27
CA GLU A 262 14.39 -22.22 27.86
C GLU A 262 14.74 -22.90 29.21
N SER A 263 13.74 -23.21 30.04
CA SER A 263 13.95 -23.90 31.32
C SER A 263 14.22 -25.40 31.22
N LYS A 264 13.85 -26.06 30.09
CA LYS A 264 14.00 -27.51 29.87
C LYS A 264 14.75 -27.80 28.57
N PRO A 265 16.11 -27.80 28.59
CA PRO A 265 16.93 -27.96 27.38
C PRO A 265 16.68 -29.27 26.63
N ASP A 266 16.41 -30.37 27.33
CA ASP A 266 16.04 -31.67 26.83
C ASP A 266 14.81 -31.66 25.91
N LYS A 267 13.80 -30.84 26.25
CA LYS A 267 12.53 -30.71 25.50
C LYS A 267 12.56 -29.59 24.45
N LYS A 268 13.59 -28.73 24.47
CA LYS A 268 13.68 -27.54 23.62
C LYS A 268 13.50 -27.84 22.13
N LYS A 269 14.25 -28.82 21.60
CA LYS A 269 14.15 -29.19 20.16
C LYS A 269 12.74 -29.63 19.76
N LYS A 270 12.06 -30.42 20.61
CA LYS A 270 10.70 -30.93 20.37
C LYS A 270 9.67 -29.82 20.41
N ILE A 271 9.76 -28.91 21.39
CA ILE A 271 8.86 -27.73 21.53
C ILE A 271 9.02 -26.81 20.33
N ILE A 272 10.25 -26.47 19.94
CA ILE A 272 10.49 -25.58 18.78
C ILE A 272 9.92 -26.20 17.51
N LYS A 273 10.20 -27.46 17.23
CA LYS A 273 9.76 -28.16 16.01
C LYS A 273 8.23 -28.26 15.93
N ASN A 274 7.57 -28.68 17.00
CA ASN A 274 6.16 -29.05 16.99
C ASN A 274 5.23 -27.88 17.33
N ASN A 275 5.60 -27.02 18.28
CA ASN A 275 4.70 -26.01 18.86
C ASN A 275 5.05 -24.58 18.43
N LEU A 276 6.34 -24.25 18.24
CA LEU A 276 6.79 -22.91 17.87
C LEU A 276 6.96 -22.71 16.35
N ASN A 277 6.64 -23.72 15.54
CA ASN A 277 6.59 -23.61 14.10
C ASN A 277 5.53 -22.56 13.67
N ARG A 278 5.84 -21.78 12.64
CA ARG A 278 4.97 -20.70 12.15
C ARG A 278 4.01 -21.11 11.02
N LYS A 279 4.12 -22.31 10.44
CA LYS A 279 3.34 -22.73 9.26
C LYS A 279 1.82 -22.57 9.45
N LYS A 280 1.28 -23.13 10.57
CA LYS A 280 -0.17 -23.02 10.87
C LYS A 280 -0.61 -21.56 11.10
N LEU A 281 0.20 -20.77 11.82
CA LEU A 281 -0.06 -19.37 12.08
C LEU A 281 -0.05 -18.54 10.80
N ASN A 282 0.94 -18.75 9.93
CA ASN A 282 1.04 -18.04 8.64
C ASN A 282 -0.12 -18.41 7.72
N ARG A 283 -0.56 -19.66 7.69
CA ARG A 283 -1.74 -20.10 6.92
C ARG A 283 -3.01 -19.41 7.40
N LEU A 284 -3.23 -19.35 8.71
CA LEU A 284 -4.37 -18.65 9.29
C LEU A 284 -4.35 -17.16 8.94
N ASN A 285 -3.19 -16.50 9.15
CA ASN A 285 -3.02 -15.09 8.83
C ASN A 285 -3.28 -14.78 7.35
N ARG A 286 -2.82 -15.65 6.44
CA ARG A 286 -3.11 -15.51 4.99
C ARG A 286 -4.61 -15.58 4.71
N LYS A 287 -5.31 -16.58 5.30
CA LYS A 287 -6.77 -16.74 5.11
C LYS A 287 -7.52 -15.48 5.57
N VAL A 288 -7.24 -15.01 6.79
CA VAL A 288 -7.95 -13.84 7.33
C VAL A 288 -7.59 -12.56 6.55
N LYS A 289 -6.33 -12.36 6.17
CA LYS A 289 -5.93 -11.22 5.33
C LYS A 289 -6.60 -11.24 3.97
N ALA A 290 -6.81 -12.42 3.37
CA ALA A 290 -7.55 -12.54 2.12
C ALA A 290 -9.03 -12.16 2.29
N GLN A 291 -9.70 -12.62 3.36
CA GLN A 291 -11.07 -12.23 3.69
C GLN A 291 -11.23 -10.72 3.91
N ILE A 292 -10.31 -10.11 4.67
CA ILE A 292 -10.29 -8.65 4.90
C ILE A 292 -10.13 -7.92 3.57
N ARG A 293 -9.20 -8.35 2.74
CA ARG A 293 -8.95 -7.74 1.43
C ARG A 293 -10.17 -7.85 0.53
N ASP A 294 -10.78 -9.03 0.46
CA ASP A 294 -11.99 -9.27 -0.33
C ASP A 294 -13.12 -8.33 0.08
N LYS A 295 -13.42 -8.25 1.39
CA LYS A 295 -14.43 -7.34 1.93
C LYS A 295 -14.17 -5.87 1.57
N ILE A 296 -12.90 -5.42 1.67
CA ILE A 296 -12.51 -4.05 1.31
C ILE A 296 -12.71 -3.80 -0.19
N TYR A 297 -12.33 -4.75 -1.05
CA TYR A 297 -12.48 -4.59 -2.50
C TYR A 297 -13.94 -4.60 -2.92
N GLN A 298 -14.79 -5.45 -2.32
CA GLN A 298 -16.24 -5.47 -2.56
C GLN A 298 -16.88 -4.13 -2.14
N ALA A 299 -16.54 -3.60 -0.96
CA ALA A 299 -17.01 -2.29 -0.51
C ALA A 299 -16.59 -1.17 -1.48
N THR A 300 -15.33 -1.21 -1.94
CA THR A 300 -14.81 -0.23 -2.88
C THR A 300 -15.52 -0.29 -4.24
N HIS A 301 -15.85 -1.48 -4.73
CA HIS A 301 -16.62 -1.61 -5.97
C HIS A 301 -18.02 -1.01 -5.83
N LYS A 302 -18.72 -1.26 -4.72
CA LYS A 302 -20.05 -0.68 -4.45
C LYS A 302 -19.99 0.85 -4.37
N LEU A 303 -19.00 1.42 -3.70
CA LEU A 303 -18.80 2.86 -3.63
C LEU A 303 -18.60 3.47 -5.03
N ILE A 304 -17.73 2.86 -5.85
CA ILE A 304 -17.42 3.37 -7.20
C ILE A 304 -18.57 3.13 -8.18
N ASP A 305 -19.50 2.23 -7.89
CA ASP A 305 -20.75 2.11 -8.66
C ASP A 305 -21.57 3.39 -8.65
N GLN A 306 -21.41 4.22 -7.62
CA GLN A 306 -22.13 5.49 -7.44
C GLN A 306 -21.26 6.71 -7.75
N ALA A 307 -19.94 6.65 -7.48
CA ALA A 307 -19.05 7.80 -7.44
C ALA A 307 -18.20 7.99 -8.70
N GLU A 308 -18.29 9.19 -9.32
CA GLU A 308 -17.31 9.70 -10.28
C GLU A 308 -16.13 10.35 -9.56
N VAL A 309 -16.41 11.14 -8.52
CA VAL A 309 -15.39 11.80 -7.70
C VAL A 309 -15.52 11.35 -6.25
N ILE A 310 -14.43 10.90 -5.68
CA ILE A 310 -14.35 10.47 -4.29
C ILE A 310 -13.44 11.41 -3.52
N ALA A 311 -14.00 12.18 -2.59
CA ALA A 311 -13.25 12.94 -1.60
C ALA A 311 -12.91 12.04 -0.41
N THR A 312 -11.66 12.04 0.02
CA THR A 312 -11.25 11.21 1.16
C THR A 312 -10.09 11.81 1.94
N GLU A 313 -10.02 11.53 3.21
CA GLU A 313 -8.96 12.00 4.08
C GLU A 313 -7.56 11.49 3.70
N ASP A 314 -6.55 12.35 3.83
CA ASP A 314 -5.14 11.95 3.73
C ASP A 314 -4.65 11.31 5.05
N LEU A 315 -4.85 10.02 5.21
CA LEU A 315 -4.41 9.24 6.38
C LEU A 315 -2.99 8.65 6.25
N THR A 316 -2.12 9.27 5.47
CA THR A 316 -0.73 8.79 5.29
C THR A 316 0.14 8.97 6.53
N SER A 317 -0.23 9.86 7.44
CA SER A 317 0.47 10.07 8.71
C SER A 317 0.20 8.93 9.70
N PRO A 318 1.20 8.52 10.51
CA PRO A 318 1.00 7.56 11.57
C PRO A 318 -0.02 8.06 12.61
N ILE A 319 -0.88 7.16 13.10
CA ILE A 319 -1.75 7.48 14.23
C ILE A 319 -0.88 7.59 15.49
N ALA A 320 -0.98 8.71 16.18
CA ALA A 320 -0.27 8.92 17.46
C ALA A 320 -0.83 7.99 18.55
N SER A 321 -0.09 6.93 18.89
CA SER A 321 -0.55 5.86 19.80
C SER A 321 -0.50 6.22 21.29
N LYS A 322 0.09 7.35 21.67
CA LYS A 322 0.37 7.68 23.08
C LYS A 322 -0.87 7.95 23.95
N LYS A 323 -2.05 8.09 23.35
CA LYS A 323 -3.31 8.45 24.05
C LYS A 323 -4.28 7.29 24.27
N PHE A 324 -4.00 6.11 23.72
CA PHE A 324 -4.94 4.98 23.75
C PHE A 324 -4.43 3.83 24.63
N GLY A 325 -5.33 3.13 25.31
CA GLY A 325 -5.01 1.92 26.06
C GLY A 325 -4.42 0.81 25.16
N LYS A 326 -3.67 -0.12 25.76
CA LYS A 326 -2.93 -1.20 25.04
C LYS A 326 -3.81 -2.01 24.09
N ASN A 327 -5.07 -2.30 24.44
CA ASN A 327 -5.97 -3.08 23.61
C ASN A 327 -6.46 -2.29 22.37
N VAL A 328 -6.80 -1.01 22.56
CA VAL A 328 -7.22 -0.12 21.47
C VAL A 328 -6.05 0.10 20.50
N THR A 329 -4.85 0.41 21.00
CA THR A 329 -3.64 0.56 20.18
C THR A 329 -3.35 -0.68 19.37
N ARG A 330 -3.50 -1.89 19.95
CA ARG A 330 -3.31 -3.17 19.24
C ARG A 330 -4.34 -3.36 18.13
N ARG A 331 -5.61 -3.07 18.38
CA ARG A 331 -6.68 -3.18 17.38
C ARG A 331 -6.49 -2.15 16.27
N LEU A 332 -6.20 -0.90 16.58
CA LEU A 332 -5.90 0.14 15.59
C LEU A 332 -4.64 -0.18 14.75
N SER A 333 -3.63 -0.83 15.34
CA SER A 333 -2.46 -1.28 14.57
C SER A 333 -2.78 -2.36 13.54
N ALA A 334 -3.88 -3.09 13.72
CA ALA A 334 -4.42 -4.05 12.76
C ALA A 334 -5.28 -3.40 11.67
N TRP A 335 -5.61 -2.11 11.81
CA TRP A 335 -6.41 -1.39 10.82
C TRP A 335 -5.72 -1.32 9.47
N THR A 336 -6.43 -1.73 8.46
CA THR A 336 -5.90 -1.97 7.11
C THR A 336 -6.00 -0.73 6.20
N LYS A 337 -5.81 0.49 6.77
CA LYS A 337 -5.91 1.74 6.02
C LYS A 337 -5.10 1.77 4.71
N GLY A 338 -3.94 1.12 4.68
CA GLY A 338 -3.14 1.00 3.46
C GLY A 338 -3.78 0.10 2.39
N VAL A 339 -4.50 -0.95 2.79
CA VAL A 339 -5.26 -1.81 1.86
C VAL A 339 -6.46 -1.06 1.32
N ILE A 340 -7.15 -0.29 2.17
CA ILE A 340 -8.29 0.56 1.79
C ILE A 340 -7.85 1.60 0.76
N ALA A 341 -6.78 2.35 1.03
CA ALA A 341 -6.25 3.35 0.10
C ALA A 341 -5.83 2.73 -1.25
N ASN A 342 -5.18 1.56 -1.22
CA ASN A 342 -4.79 0.85 -2.44
C ASN A 342 -6.00 0.35 -3.23
N ALA A 343 -7.05 -0.14 -2.55
CA ALA A 343 -8.28 -0.59 -3.20
C ALA A 343 -8.97 0.58 -3.92
N ILE A 344 -9.18 1.71 -3.22
CA ILE A 344 -9.77 2.92 -3.81
C ILE A 344 -8.97 3.34 -5.04
N GLU A 345 -7.66 3.55 -4.91
CA GLU A 345 -6.80 3.99 -6.02
C GLU A 345 -6.86 3.02 -7.22
N THR A 346 -6.78 1.72 -6.94
CA THR A 346 -6.75 0.69 -8.00
C THR A 346 -8.06 0.61 -8.75
N ILE A 347 -9.20 0.58 -8.04
CA ILE A 347 -10.51 0.41 -8.67
C ILE A 347 -10.97 1.70 -9.32
N SER A 348 -10.72 2.87 -8.71
CA SER A 348 -11.01 4.17 -9.32
C SER A 348 -10.28 4.34 -10.65
N ARG A 349 -8.97 4.08 -10.67
CA ARG A 349 -8.17 4.12 -11.92
C ARG A 349 -8.67 3.15 -12.99
N ARG A 350 -9.17 1.98 -12.60
CA ARG A 350 -9.73 1.00 -13.53
C ARG A 350 -11.04 1.46 -14.16
N ARG A 351 -11.91 2.08 -13.37
CA ARG A 351 -13.29 2.39 -13.73
C ARG A 351 -13.49 3.86 -14.14
N GLY A 352 -12.43 4.67 -14.09
CA GLY A 352 -12.47 6.08 -14.51
C GLY A 352 -12.94 7.05 -13.42
N SER A 353 -13.05 6.61 -12.15
CA SER A 353 -13.37 7.49 -11.02
C SER A 353 -12.13 8.27 -10.57
N SER A 354 -12.30 9.50 -10.12
CA SER A 354 -11.26 10.39 -9.57
C SER A 354 -11.23 10.31 -8.05
N VAL A 355 -10.01 10.34 -7.47
CA VAL A 355 -9.83 10.33 -6.00
C VAL A 355 -9.09 11.59 -5.58
N ILE A 356 -9.74 12.41 -4.77
CA ILE A 356 -9.18 13.66 -4.26
C ILE A 356 -8.92 13.51 -2.76
N LEU A 357 -7.68 13.76 -2.35
CA LEU A 357 -7.28 13.70 -0.95
C LEU A 357 -7.41 15.08 -0.32
N VAL A 358 -8.16 15.18 0.77
CA VAL A 358 -8.37 16.41 1.52
C VAL A 358 -7.67 16.41 2.87
N ASN A 359 -7.62 17.57 3.53
CA ASN A 359 -7.08 17.71 4.88
C ASN A 359 -8.00 17.02 5.89
N SER A 360 -7.46 16.07 6.66
CA SER A 360 -8.21 15.31 7.66
C SER A 360 -8.41 16.01 9.01
N ALA A 361 -7.81 17.20 9.19
CA ALA A 361 -7.86 17.89 10.47
C ALA A 361 -9.29 18.33 10.81
N TYR A 362 -9.77 17.87 11.96
CA TYR A 362 -11.08 18.20 12.54
C TYR A 362 -12.31 17.72 11.76
N CYS A 363 -12.21 16.95 10.66
CA CYS A 363 -13.39 16.47 9.93
C CYS A 363 -14.39 15.70 10.82
N SER A 364 -13.92 14.95 11.79
CA SER A 364 -14.77 14.23 12.75
C SER A 364 -15.24 15.06 13.97
N GLN A 365 -14.84 16.34 14.04
CA GLN A 365 -15.13 17.22 15.18
C GLN A 365 -15.93 18.47 14.78
N MET A 366 -16.19 18.66 13.52
CA MET A 366 -16.99 19.75 12.98
C MET A 366 -18.44 19.31 12.81
N ASP A 367 -19.36 20.25 13.01
CA ASP A 367 -20.74 20.12 12.54
C ASP A 367 -20.77 20.33 11.02
N SER A 368 -21.15 19.29 10.28
CA SER A 368 -21.16 19.32 8.81
C SER A 368 -22.18 20.30 8.20
N ARG A 369 -23.17 20.71 8.94
CA ARG A 369 -24.20 21.69 8.53
C ARG A 369 -23.63 23.11 8.46
N HIS A 370 -22.63 23.39 9.29
CA HIS A 370 -22.06 24.75 9.43
C HIS A 370 -20.56 24.82 9.08
N GLY A 371 -19.87 23.70 8.91
CA GLY A 371 -18.43 23.68 8.66
C GLY A 371 -17.56 24.25 9.79
N ALA A 372 -18.04 24.20 11.04
CA ALA A 372 -17.45 24.82 12.22
C ALA A 372 -17.46 23.89 13.45
N LEU A 373 -16.75 24.29 14.51
CA LEU A 373 -16.64 23.50 15.75
C LEU A 373 -17.85 23.74 16.67
N LEU A 374 -19.04 23.37 16.21
CA LEU A 374 -20.32 23.57 16.88
C LEU A 374 -20.95 22.27 17.37
N GLY A 375 -20.16 21.44 18.03
CA GLY A 375 -20.65 20.18 18.59
C GLY A 375 -19.55 19.31 19.17
N LYS A 376 -19.93 18.11 19.62
CA LYS A 376 -19.03 17.15 20.24
C LYS A 376 -19.36 15.73 19.81
N ARG A 377 -18.35 14.98 19.33
CA ARG A 377 -18.46 13.54 19.04
C ARG A 377 -18.39 12.73 20.33
N SER A 378 -19.31 11.78 20.51
CA SER A 378 -19.26 10.76 21.53
C SER A 378 -19.69 9.41 20.93
N GLY A 379 -18.73 8.49 20.77
CA GLY A 379 -18.96 7.22 20.09
C GLY A 379 -19.40 7.42 18.63
N ASP A 380 -20.55 6.83 18.29
CA ASP A 380 -21.15 6.88 16.95
C ASP A 380 -22.12 8.07 16.78
N ALA A 381 -22.29 8.92 17.80
CA ALA A 381 -23.13 10.09 17.75
C ALA A 381 -22.30 11.39 17.76
N PHE A 382 -22.77 12.39 17.03
CA PHE A 382 -22.26 13.75 17.05
C PHE A 382 -23.38 14.67 17.56
N TYR A 383 -23.18 15.25 18.74
CA TYR A 383 -24.10 16.14 19.41
C TYR A 383 -23.82 17.59 18.98
N CYS A 384 -24.74 18.18 18.26
CA CYS A 384 -24.66 19.56 17.84
C CYS A 384 -25.07 20.51 18.95
N PHE A 385 -24.64 21.76 18.90
CA PHE A 385 -24.92 22.78 19.93
C PHE A 385 -26.43 23.14 20.03
N ASP A 386 -27.19 22.94 18.98
CA ASP A 386 -28.65 23.17 18.89
C ASP A 386 -29.49 21.95 19.31
N GLY A 387 -28.86 20.92 19.89
CA GLY A 387 -29.52 19.71 20.36
C GLY A 387 -29.75 18.63 19.30
N VAL A 388 -29.45 18.92 18.03
CA VAL A 388 -29.54 17.91 16.95
C VAL A 388 -28.44 16.86 17.13
N VAL A 389 -28.77 15.59 16.91
CA VAL A 389 -27.84 14.48 16.98
C VAL A 389 -27.65 13.90 15.58
N LEU A 390 -26.41 13.89 15.09
CA LEU A 390 -26.04 13.32 13.79
C LEU A 390 -25.30 12.00 14.00
N GLN A 391 -25.35 11.11 13.01
CA GLN A 391 -24.45 9.96 12.97
C GLN A 391 -23.00 10.46 12.72
N ALA A 392 -22.07 10.04 13.57
CA ALA A 392 -20.75 10.66 13.64
C ALA A 392 -19.88 10.44 12.40
N ASP A 393 -19.96 9.26 11.78
CA ASP A 393 -19.14 8.92 10.61
C ASP A 393 -19.75 9.52 9.33
N GLU A 394 -21.10 9.63 9.24
CA GLU A 394 -21.78 10.38 8.19
C GLU A 394 -21.45 11.87 8.27
N ASN A 395 -21.51 12.45 9.47
CA ASN A 395 -21.10 13.84 9.71
C ASN A 395 -19.62 14.07 9.27
N ALA A 396 -18.73 13.14 9.60
CA ALA A 396 -17.34 13.20 9.16
C ALA A 396 -17.21 13.12 7.63
N ALA A 397 -17.94 12.22 6.97
CA ALA A 397 -17.94 12.07 5.51
C ALA A 397 -18.46 13.33 4.79
N ARG A 398 -19.51 13.97 5.32
CA ARG A 398 -20.00 15.25 4.82
C ARG A 398 -18.96 16.36 4.96
N ASN A 399 -18.26 16.43 6.09
CA ASN A 399 -17.16 17.36 6.28
C ASN A 399 -16.00 17.12 5.32
N VAL A 400 -15.69 15.85 5.01
CA VAL A 400 -14.69 15.48 4.00
C VAL A 400 -15.11 15.95 2.62
N LEU A 401 -16.40 15.81 2.26
CA LEU A 401 -16.94 16.33 1.00
C LEU A 401 -16.82 17.86 0.91
N ALA A 402 -17.24 18.56 1.97
CA ALA A 402 -17.17 20.03 2.02
C ALA A 402 -15.74 20.58 1.89
N ARG A 403 -14.72 19.81 2.35
CA ARG A 403 -13.30 20.17 2.18
C ARG A 403 -12.84 20.29 0.74
N LEU A 404 -13.54 19.71 -0.24
CA LEU A 404 -13.19 19.88 -1.66
C LEU A 404 -13.27 21.34 -2.09
N CYS A 405 -14.21 22.08 -1.54
CA CYS A 405 -14.51 23.46 -1.91
C CYS A 405 -14.05 24.47 -0.86
N ASP A 406 -13.38 24.01 0.20
CA ASP A 406 -12.90 24.87 1.28
C ASP A 406 -11.69 25.70 0.81
N GLN A 407 -11.90 27.01 0.58
CA GLN A 407 -10.84 27.91 0.10
C GLN A 407 -9.85 28.33 1.19
N GLU A 408 -10.23 28.23 2.47
CA GLU A 408 -9.39 28.62 3.60
C GLU A 408 -8.45 27.48 4.05
N ILE A 409 -8.82 26.22 3.79
CA ILE A 409 -8.09 25.06 4.31
C ILE A 409 -7.59 24.17 3.16
N ASP A 410 -6.31 24.25 2.85
CA ASP A 410 -5.67 23.37 1.88
C ASP A 410 -5.27 22.00 2.47
N ARG A 411 -5.07 21.00 1.59
CA ARG A 411 -4.72 19.62 1.95
C ARG A 411 -3.50 19.53 2.87
N TRP A 412 -2.53 20.41 2.72
CA TRP A 412 -1.23 20.31 3.38
C TRP A 412 -1.11 21.18 4.63
N MET A 413 -2.15 21.94 4.95
CA MET A 413 -2.16 22.86 6.07
C MET A 413 -1.91 22.13 7.40
N PRO A 414 -1.03 22.65 8.27
CA PRO A 414 -0.78 22.07 9.59
C PRO A 414 -2.03 22.08 10.47
N PHE A 415 -2.20 21.04 11.29
CA PHE A 415 -3.33 20.87 12.19
C PHE A 415 -3.64 22.10 13.07
N GLN A 416 -2.61 22.77 13.62
CA GLN A 416 -2.78 23.97 14.45
C GLN A 416 -3.36 25.15 13.64
N LYS A 417 -2.92 25.35 12.41
CA LYS A 417 -3.44 26.41 11.56
C LYS A 417 -4.91 26.15 11.16
N VAL A 418 -5.24 24.90 10.85
CA VAL A 418 -6.64 24.50 10.62
C VAL A 418 -7.50 24.78 11.85
N LYS A 419 -6.98 24.49 13.07
CA LYS A 419 -7.69 24.79 14.31
C LYS A 419 -8.01 26.28 14.46
N SER A 420 -7.02 27.16 14.21
CA SER A 420 -7.21 28.61 14.30
C SER A 420 -8.29 29.10 13.35
N ILE A 421 -8.27 28.66 12.09
CA ILE A 421 -9.28 29.00 11.08
C ILE A 421 -10.68 28.54 11.54
N LEU A 422 -10.77 27.31 12.03
CA LEU A 422 -12.08 26.77 12.47
C LEU A 422 -12.62 27.48 13.72
N LEU A 423 -11.77 27.88 14.65
CA LEU A 423 -12.19 28.69 15.80
C LEU A 423 -12.71 30.07 15.34
N GLU A 424 -11.98 30.73 14.46
CA GLU A 424 -12.40 32.02 13.90
C GLU A 424 -13.73 31.89 13.13
N ARG A 425 -13.90 30.83 12.33
CA ARG A 425 -15.15 30.50 11.63
C ARG A 425 -16.30 30.27 12.62
N THR A 426 -16.02 29.59 13.72
CA THR A 426 -17.00 29.33 14.79
C THR A 426 -17.45 30.62 15.45
N GLU A 427 -16.55 31.55 15.74
CA GLU A 427 -16.89 32.86 16.31
C GLU A 427 -17.68 33.73 15.31
N ARG A 428 -17.30 33.75 14.04
CA ARG A 428 -18.07 34.44 12.99
C ARG A 428 -19.51 33.95 12.89
N LEU A 429 -19.72 32.62 13.01
CA LEU A 429 -21.08 32.05 13.04
C LEU A 429 -21.87 32.43 14.29
N ARG A 430 -21.24 32.42 15.45
CA ARG A 430 -21.88 32.84 16.70
C ARG A 430 -22.31 34.31 16.70
N LEU A 431 -21.56 35.16 15.98
CA LEU A 431 -21.87 36.58 15.83
C LEU A 431 -22.85 36.86 14.68
N GLY A 432 -23.36 35.82 13.98
CA GLY A 432 -24.28 35.99 12.86
C GLY A 432 -23.63 36.59 11.61
N LEU A 433 -22.29 36.61 11.51
CA LEU A 433 -21.54 37.26 10.43
C LEU A 433 -21.30 36.35 9.21
N LEU A 434 -21.78 35.10 9.21
CA LEU A 434 -21.71 34.18 8.08
C LEU A 434 -23.11 33.87 7.57
N ASN A 435 -23.39 34.26 6.32
CA ASN A 435 -24.56 33.81 5.60
C ASN A 435 -24.43 32.33 5.21
N GLN A 436 -25.55 31.60 5.18
CA GLN A 436 -25.61 30.14 4.93
C GLN A 436 -25.33 29.72 3.48
N ASP A 437 -24.95 30.64 2.61
CA ASP A 437 -24.78 30.37 1.18
C ASP A 437 -23.32 30.05 0.81
N SER A 438 -22.98 28.79 0.91
CA SER A 438 -21.79 28.21 0.24
C SER A 438 -22.23 27.05 -0.64
N SER A 439 -22.99 27.32 -1.70
CA SER A 439 -23.17 26.33 -2.77
C SER A 439 -21.82 26.06 -3.45
N CYS A 440 -21.35 24.84 -3.33
CA CYS A 440 -20.12 24.38 -3.96
C CYS A 440 -20.29 24.34 -5.49
N ASN A 441 -19.64 25.23 -6.21
CA ASN A 441 -19.66 25.24 -7.66
C ASN A 441 -18.65 24.23 -8.21
N LEU A 442 -19.10 22.99 -8.41
CA LEU A 442 -18.29 21.82 -8.84
C LEU A 442 -17.69 21.95 -10.25
N SER A 443 -18.12 22.94 -11.05
CA SER A 443 -17.63 23.17 -12.42
C SER A 443 -16.14 23.56 -12.50
N LYS A 444 -15.54 24.04 -11.40
CA LYS A 444 -14.10 24.39 -11.34
C LYS A 444 -13.17 23.21 -11.10
N LEU A 445 -13.69 22.05 -10.75
CA LEU A 445 -12.86 20.87 -10.42
C LEU A 445 -12.38 20.09 -11.65
N SER A 446 -13.02 20.30 -12.82
CA SER A 446 -12.61 19.64 -14.08
C SER A 446 -11.26 20.14 -14.61
N THR A 447 -10.85 21.36 -14.29
CA THR A 447 -9.57 21.93 -14.74
C THR A 447 -8.35 21.52 -13.90
N GLU A 448 -8.54 21.18 -12.62
CA GLU A 448 -7.42 20.70 -11.79
C GLU A 448 -7.11 19.21 -12.00
N SER A 449 -8.07 18.41 -12.48
CA SER A 449 -7.81 17.00 -12.83
C SER A 449 -6.95 16.85 -14.09
N GLU A 450 -6.89 17.82 -14.97
CA GLU A 450 -5.99 17.84 -16.13
C GLU A 450 -4.55 18.18 -15.75
N LEU A 451 -4.34 18.98 -14.70
CA LEU A 451 -3.00 19.29 -14.18
C LEU A 451 -2.33 18.12 -13.46
N SER A 452 -3.09 17.15 -12.96
CA SER A 452 -2.55 15.94 -12.33
C SER A 452 -2.15 14.84 -13.32
N LYS A 453 -2.56 14.94 -14.59
CA LYS A 453 -2.18 13.99 -15.66
C LYS A 453 -0.83 14.29 -16.32
N ASN A 454 -0.28 15.49 -16.10
CA ASN A 454 0.98 15.95 -16.70
C ASN A 454 2.15 16.12 -15.70
N VAL A 455 2.11 15.47 -14.55
CA VAL A 455 3.21 15.47 -13.57
C VAL A 455 3.66 14.06 -13.22
#